data_83089636f1a730b0f54ea5d4811be4af
#
_entry.id   83089636f1a730b0f54ea5d4811be4af
#
_cell.length_a   1.000
_cell.length_b   1.000
_cell.length_c   1.000
_cell.angle_alpha   90.00
_cell.angle_beta   90.00
_cell.angle_gamma   90.00
#
_symmetry.space_group_name_H-M   'P 1'
#
loop_
_entity.id
_entity.type
_entity.pdbx_description
1 polymer ?
#
loop_
_entity_poly.entity_id
_entity_poly.type
_entity_poly.pdbx_seq_one_letter_code
_entity_poly.pdbx_strand_id
1 'polypeptide(L)'
;RYIYTAMIDLCDENLFDLVFVAKKLQLRDLEKQCAEFLKTKVTDENVVNFTKQALQFGSEDCTATCLEYLETNTESIIESDQFLEMSKIALEKLCERENLDCSDAELFSACVRWAEKECQRNKTGTSPEEMRTALGNVIAKIKFSRMTIEEIMKTVVPTGILTDEALGKVIYSLGKDPNIK
;
A
#
# COMPACT_ATOMS: atom_id res chain seq x y z
N ARG A 1 -32.80 -4.80 -9.88
CA ARG A 1 -33.61 -3.58 -9.66
C ARG A 1 -32.91 -2.35 -10.24
N TYR A 2 -31.62 -2.16 -10.02
CA TYR A 2 -30.84 -1.01 -10.54
C TYR A 2 -31.00 -0.80 -12.06
N ILE A 3 -30.94 -1.87 -12.85
CA ILE A 3 -31.03 -1.80 -14.32
C ILE A 3 -32.34 -1.15 -14.80
N TYR A 4 -33.40 -1.23 -14.03
CA TYR A 4 -34.72 -0.68 -14.38
C TYR A 4 -35.04 0.64 -13.70
N THR A 5 -34.45 0.93 -12.52
CA THR A 5 -34.84 2.09 -11.71
C THR A 5 -33.68 3.04 -11.45
N ALA A 6 -32.44 2.65 -11.76
CA ALA A 6 -31.21 3.35 -11.40
C ALA A 6 -31.09 3.69 -9.90
N MET A 7 -31.89 3.00 -9.05
CA MET A 7 -31.91 3.17 -7.61
C MET A 7 -31.54 1.86 -6.93
N ILE A 8 -30.57 1.93 -6.01
CA ILE A 8 -30.15 0.84 -5.17
C ILE A 8 -29.85 1.37 -3.76
N ASP A 9 -30.25 0.63 -2.75
CA ASP A 9 -29.94 0.98 -1.38
C ASP A 9 -28.54 0.43 -1.05
N LEU A 10 -27.52 1.29 -1.08
CA LEU A 10 -26.17 0.96 -0.69
C LEU A 10 -26.06 0.88 0.83
N CYS A 11 -25.51 -0.22 1.33
CA CYS A 11 -25.17 -0.43 2.72
C CYS A 11 -23.83 -1.15 2.84
N ASP A 12 -23.25 -1.13 4.03
CA ASP A 12 -21.93 -1.72 4.29
C ASP A 12 -21.90 -3.22 3.94
N GLU A 13 -23.02 -3.92 4.15
CA GLU A 13 -23.15 -5.36 3.93
C GLU A 13 -23.16 -5.73 2.45
N ASN A 14 -23.70 -4.86 1.56
CA ASN A 14 -23.87 -5.18 0.14
C ASN A 14 -22.89 -4.45 -0.78
N LEU A 15 -22.05 -3.57 -0.24
CA LEU A 15 -21.18 -2.71 -1.02
C LEU A 15 -20.32 -3.48 -2.01
N PHE A 16 -19.55 -4.45 -1.55
CA PHE A 16 -18.61 -5.18 -2.41
C PHE A 16 -19.30 -6.19 -3.33
N ASP A 17 -20.46 -6.72 -2.96
CA ASP A 17 -21.30 -7.50 -3.87
C ASP A 17 -21.78 -6.65 -5.04
N LEU A 18 -22.15 -5.40 -4.77
CA LEU A 18 -22.55 -4.45 -5.78
C LEU A 18 -21.40 -3.98 -6.64
N VAL A 19 -20.21 -3.76 -6.06
CA VAL A 19 -18.97 -3.50 -6.81
C VAL A 19 -18.70 -4.64 -7.81
N PHE A 20 -18.79 -5.88 -7.34
CA PHE A 20 -18.61 -7.06 -8.20
C PHE A 20 -19.63 -7.10 -9.35
N VAL A 21 -20.93 -6.91 -9.04
CA VAL A 21 -22.00 -6.87 -10.04
C VAL A 21 -21.82 -5.72 -11.02
N ALA A 22 -21.50 -4.52 -10.52
CA ALA A 22 -21.25 -3.33 -11.33
C ALA A 22 -20.13 -3.58 -12.33
N LYS A 23 -19.01 -4.13 -11.86
CA LYS A 23 -17.85 -4.47 -12.70
C LYS A 23 -18.21 -5.54 -13.74
N LYS A 24 -18.84 -6.64 -13.31
CA LYS A 24 -19.22 -7.75 -14.19
C LYS A 24 -20.21 -7.34 -15.30
N LEU A 25 -21.16 -6.46 -14.98
CA LEU A 25 -22.16 -5.96 -15.91
C LEU A 25 -21.78 -4.65 -16.59
N GLN A 26 -20.57 -4.12 -16.34
CA GLN A 26 -20.05 -2.88 -16.90
C GLN A 26 -20.94 -1.66 -16.60
N LEU A 27 -21.55 -1.63 -15.41
CA LEU A 27 -22.42 -0.56 -14.94
C LEU A 27 -21.58 0.56 -14.29
N ARG A 28 -20.96 1.41 -15.10
CA ARG A 28 -20.04 2.46 -14.65
C ARG A 28 -20.63 3.42 -13.62
N ASP A 29 -21.90 3.80 -13.79
CA ASP A 29 -22.56 4.70 -12.84
C ASP A 29 -22.75 4.04 -11.45
N LEU A 30 -23.04 2.75 -11.41
CA LEU A 30 -23.12 2.00 -10.17
C LEU A 30 -21.73 1.83 -9.52
N GLU A 31 -20.68 1.58 -10.31
CA GLU A 31 -19.31 1.49 -9.82
C GLU A 31 -18.87 2.79 -9.13
N LYS A 32 -19.17 3.95 -9.75
CA LYS A 32 -18.92 5.26 -9.16
C LYS A 32 -19.73 5.51 -7.88
N GLN A 33 -21.02 5.14 -7.87
CA GLN A 33 -21.85 5.26 -6.67
C GLN A 33 -21.30 4.41 -5.52
N CYS A 34 -20.81 3.20 -5.81
CA CYS A 34 -20.14 2.36 -4.81
C CYS A 34 -18.86 3.01 -4.28
N ALA A 35 -18.04 3.62 -5.14
CA ALA A 35 -16.81 4.30 -4.73
C ALA A 35 -17.11 5.55 -3.86
N GLU A 36 -18.10 6.34 -4.23
CA GLU A 36 -18.54 7.49 -3.43
C GLU A 36 -19.10 7.06 -2.06
N PHE A 37 -19.88 5.98 -2.02
CA PHE A 37 -20.36 5.42 -0.76
C PHE A 37 -19.19 4.90 0.09
N LEU A 38 -18.25 4.16 -0.52
CA LEU A 38 -17.05 3.67 0.12
C LEU A 38 -16.26 4.79 0.80
N LYS A 39 -16.13 5.94 0.14
CA LYS A 39 -15.44 7.13 0.67
C LYS A 39 -16.03 7.61 2.00
N THR A 40 -17.33 7.41 2.23
CA THR A 40 -17.99 7.79 3.49
C THR A 40 -17.81 6.75 4.61
N LYS A 41 -17.33 5.55 4.27
CA LYS A 41 -17.25 4.37 5.17
C LYS A 41 -15.84 3.93 5.50
N VAL A 42 -14.86 4.38 4.72
CA VAL A 42 -13.46 4.02 4.94
C VAL A 42 -12.95 4.63 6.24
N THR A 43 -12.24 3.80 7.01
CA THR A 43 -11.60 4.14 8.29
C THR A 43 -10.26 3.43 8.37
N ASP A 44 -9.39 3.83 9.32
CA ASP A 44 -8.10 3.16 9.56
C ASP A 44 -8.26 1.67 9.80
N GLU A 45 -9.37 1.27 10.46
CA GLU A 45 -9.63 -0.13 10.82
C GLU A 45 -10.02 -1.01 9.63
N ASN A 46 -10.64 -0.45 8.59
CA ASN A 46 -11.21 -1.23 7.49
C ASN A 46 -10.52 -1.01 6.14
N VAL A 47 -9.73 0.05 5.97
CA VAL A 47 -9.14 0.45 4.68
C VAL A 47 -8.28 -0.64 4.05
N VAL A 48 -7.52 -1.38 4.84
CA VAL A 48 -6.67 -2.48 4.34
C VAL A 48 -7.54 -3.60 3.74
N ASN A 49 -8.60 -3.98 4.45
CA ASN A 49 -9.55 -5.00 3.97
C ASN A 49 -10.33 -4.50 2.73
N PHE A 50 -10.77 -3.25 2.73
CA PHE A 50 -11.46 -2.64 1.60
C PHE A 50 -10.58 -2.55 0.37
N THR A 51 -9.30 -2.17 0.53
CA THR A 51 -8.31 -2.18 -0.55
C THR A 51 -8.14 -3.58 -1.15
N LYS A 52 -8.05 -4.59 -0.29
CA LYS A 52 -7.95 -5.99 -0.73
C LYS A 52 -9.16 -6.42 -1.55
N GLN A 53 -10.37 -6.11 -1.10
CA GLN A 53 -11.61 -6.45 -1.82
C GLN A 53 -11.74 -5.67 -3.12
N ALA A 54 -11.44 -4.36 -3.12
CA ALA A 54 -11.47 -3.53 -4.32
C ALA A 54 -10.53 -4.07 -5.41
N LEU A 55 -9.31 -4.47 -5.02
CA LEU A 55 -8.34 -5.11 -5.92
C LEU A 55 -8.83 -6.48 -6.41
N GLN A 56 -9.41 -7.30 -5.54
CA GLN A 56 -9.94 -8.61 -5.88
C GLN A 56 -11.06 -8.53 -6.93
N PHE A 57 -11.93 -7.54 -6.82
CA PHE A 57 -13.03 -7.34 -7.77
C PHE A 57 -12.61 -6.49 -8.99
N GLY A 58 -11.38 -5.98 -9.01
CA GLY A 58 -10.84 -5.20 -10.11
C GLY A 58 -11.51 -3.84 -10.30
N SER A 59 -12.09 -3.26 -9.23
CA SER A 59 -12.66 -1.92 -9.27
C SER A 59 -11.56 -0.87 -9.10
N GLU A 60 -11.29 -0.13 -10.18
CA GLU A 60 -10.30 0.93 -10.18
C GLU A 60 -10.75 2.11 -9.31
N ASP A 61 -12.03 2.49 -9.39
CA ASP A 61 -12.59 3.62 -8.63
C ASP A 61 -12.55 3.34 -7.12
N CYS A 62 -13.00 2.14 -6.66
CA CYS A 62 -12.91 1.77 -5.26
C CYS A 62 -11.46 1.63 -4.79
N THR A 63 -10.57 1.09 -5.63
CA THR A 63 -9.13 0.99 -5.29
C THR A 63 -8.52 2.38 -5.15
N ALA A 64 -8.84 3.32 -6.05
CA ALA A 64 -8.36 4.70 -5.97
C ALA A 64 -8.83 5.37 -4.68
N THR A 65 -10.13 5.23 -4.34
CA THR A 65 -10.70 5.77 -3.08
C THR A 65 -9.96 5.24 -1.84
N CYS A 66 -9.69 3.94 -1.77
CA CYS A 66 -8.94 3.38 -0.65
C CYS A 66 -7.50 3.88 -0.61
N LEU A 67 -6.83 3.97 -1.76
CA LEU A 67 -5.45 4.45 -1.83
C LEU A 67 -5.35 5.95 -1.49
N GLU A 68 -6.33 6.78 -1.84
CA GLU A 68 -6.40 8.19 -1.43
C GLU A 68 -6.50 8.31 0.09
N TYR A 69 -7.32 7.48 0.73
CA TYR A 69 -7.42 7.44 2.19
C TYR A 69 -6.11 6.99 2.83
N LEU A 70 -5.49 5.91 2.30
CA LEU A 70 -4.18 5.41 2.76
C LEU A 70 -3.09 6.48 2.64
N GLU A 71 -3.09 7.27 1.57
CA GLU A 71 -2.11 8.34 1.32
C GLU A 71 -2.15 9.43 2.40
N THR A 72 -3.36 9.82 2.81
CA THR A 72 -3.58 10.89 3.79
C THR A 72 -3.54 10.44 5.26
N ASN A 73 -3.54 9.14 5.52
CA ASN A 73 -3.53 8.56 6.87
C ASN A 73 -2.42 7.50 7.01
N THR A 74 -1.34 7.64 6.23
CA THR A 74 -0.29 6.60 6.16
C THR A 74 0.35 6.40 7.52
N GLU A 75 0.68 7.47 8.26
CA GLU A 75 1.37 7.41 9.54
C GLU A 75 0.65 6.49 10.54
N SER A 76 -0.65 6.70 10.75
CA SER A 76 -1.44 5.88 11.69
C SER A 76 -1.58 4.43 11.22
N ILE A 77 -1.74 4.23 9.92
CA ILE A 77 -2.01 2.91 9.35
C ILE A 77 -0.75 2.03 9.36
N ILE A 78 0.41 2.58 9.01
CA ILE A 78 1.66 1.80 9.00
C ILE A 78 2.07 1.33 10.39
N GLU A 79 1.63 1.99 11.46
CA GLU A 79 1.86 1.55 12.84
C GLU A 79 0.94 0.42 13.29
N SER A 80 -0.21 0.27 12.61
CA SER A 80 -1.23 -0.72 12.99
C SER A 80 -0.86 -2.15 12.59
N ASP A 81 -1.41 -3.13 13.33
CA ASP A 81 -1.30 -4.54 12.96
C ASP A 81 -2.02 -4.86 11.65
N GLN A 82 -3.02 -4.07 11.27
CA GLN A 82 -3.76 -4.25 10.03
C GLN A 82 -2.91 -4.00 8.80
N PHE A 83 -1.94 -3.08 8.88
CA PHE A 83 -0.98 -2.87 7.80
C PHE A 83 -0.26 -4.18 7.42
N LEU A 84 0.05 -5.01 8.40
CA LEU A 84 0.72 -6.30 8.19
C LEU A 84 -0.16 -7.30 7.41
N GLU A 85 -1.48 -7.08 7.35
CA GLU A 85 -2.44 -7.90 6.58
C GLU A 85 -2.64 -7.40 5.13
N MET A 86 -1.95 -6.31 4.76
CA MET A 86 -2.03 -5.75 3.41
C MET A 86 -1.52 -6.75 2.36
N SER A 87 -2.21 -6.83 1.22
CA SER A 87 -1.72 -7.64 0.11
C SER A 87 -0.49 -6.97 -0.54
N LYS A 88 0.42 -7.79 -1.09
CA LYS A 88 1.63 -7.28 -1.77
C LYS A 88 1.28 -6.26 -2.86
N ILE A 89 0.23 -6.51 -3.63
CA ILE A 89 -0.23 -5.59 -4.70
C ILE A 89 -0.68 -4.25 -4.11
N ALA A 90 -1.40 -4.27 -2.98
CA ALA A 90 -1.81 -3.05 -2.30
C ALA A 90 -0.61 -2.28 -1.77
N LEU A 91 0.36 -2.96 -1.18
CA LEU A 91 1.60 -2.38 -0.68
C LEU A 91 2.43 -1.76 -1.81
N GLU A 92 2.57 -2.44 -2.95
CA GLU A 92 3.23 -1.89 -4.14
C GLU A 92 2.57 -0.59 -4.60
N LYS A 93 1.23 -0.58 -4.69
CA LYS A 93 0.45 0.61 -5.09
C LYS A 93 0.57 1.76 -4.09
N LEU A 94 0.63 1.46 -2.79
CA LEU A 94 0.85 2.47 -1.76
C LEU A 94 2.25 3.10 -1.90
N CYS A 95 3.29 2.28 -2.04
CA CYS A 95 4.66 2.77 -2.20
C CYS A 95 4.90 3.55 -3.52
N GLU A 96 4.02 3.41 -4.52
CA GLU A 96 4.05 4.21 -5.75
C GLU A 96 3.56 5.65 -5.55
N ARG A 97 2.81 5.92 -4.45
CA ARG A 97 2.27 7.26 -4.18
C ARG A 97 3.39 8.25 -3.85
N GLU A 98 3.19 9.50 -4.27
CA GLU A 98 4.20 10.55 -4.12
C GLU A 98 4.12 11.30 -2.79
N ASN A 99 2.91 11.46 -2.24
CA ASN A 99 2.63 12.35 -1.13
C ASN A 99 2.01 11.58 0.04
N LEU A 100 2.74 10.59 0.54
CA LEU A 100 2.33 9.84 1.73
C LEU A 100 2.49 10.70 2.99
N ASP A 101 1.56 10.57 3.92
CA ASP A 101 1.60 11.21 5.23
C ASP A 101 2.52 10.43 6.19
N CYS A 102 3.75 10.20 5.75
CA CYS A 102 4.85 9.63 6.54
C CYS A 102 6.18 9.85 5.83
N SER A 103 7.29 9.71 6.54
CA SER A 103 8.62 9.70 5.93
C SER A 103 8.89 8.38 5.18
N ASP A 104 9.76 8.44 4.16
CA ASP A 104 10.17 7.24 3.43
C ASP A 104 10.92 6.24 4.34
N ALA A 105 11.56 6.69 5.42
CA ALA A 105 12.22 5.86 6.42
C ALA A 105 11.21 5.08 7.28
N GLU A 106 10.12 5.71 7.70
CA GLU A 106 9.01 5.07 8.43
C GLU A 106 8.30 4.06 7.53
N LEU A 107 8.01 4.43 6.29
CA LEU A 107 7.43 3.53 5.30
C LEU A 107 8.31 2.30 5.07
N PHE A 108 9.63 2.49 4.91
CA PHE A 108 10.56 1.37 4.75
C PHE A 108 10.54 0.46 5.98
N SER A 109 10.57 1.03 7.20
CA SER A 109 10.51 0.25 8.44
C SER A 109 9.22 -0.57 8.56
N ALA A 110 8.09 0.01 8.13
CA ALA A 110 6.82 -0.69 8.06
C ALA A 110 6.83 -1.83 7.02
N CYS A 111 7.44 -1.60 5.85
CA CYS A 111 7.62 -2.64 4.82
C CYS A 111 8.49 -3.81 5.31
N VAL A 112 9.50 -3.54 6.14
CA VAL A 112 10.32 -4.59 6.78
C VAL A 112 9.47 -5.45 7.70
N ARG A 113 8.67 -4.83 8.59
CA ARG A 113 7.75 -5.56 9.47
C ARG A 113 6.73 -6.39 8.68
N TRP A 114 6.20 -5.83 7.61
CA TRP A 114 5.31 -6.55 6.71
C TRP A 114 6.00 -7.77 6.08
N ALA A 115 7.25 -7.62 5.63
CA ALA A 115 8.02 -8.70 5.05
C ALA A 115 8.32 -9.83 6.05
N GLU A 116 8.65 -9.49 7.29
CA GLU A 116 8.81 -10.46 8.37
C GLU A 116 7.53 -11.27 8.60
N LYS A 117 6.39 -10.58 8.65
CA LYS A 117 5.07 -11.22 8.80
C LYS A 117 4.73 -12.11 7.63
N GLU A 118 5.03 -11.67 6.40
CA GLU A 118 4.79 -12.44 5.18
C GLU A 118 5.68 -13.69 5.12
N CYS A 119 6.95 -13.60 5.51
CA CYS A 119 7.84 -14.73 5.67
C CYS A 119 7.29 -15.76 6.68
N GLN A 120 6.75 -15.28 7.81
CA GLN A 120 6.11 -16.16 8.82
C GLN A 120 4.87 -16.86 8.24
N ARG A 121 4.02 -16.18 7.46
CA ARG A 121 2.85 -16.77 6.79
C ARG A 121 3.27 -17.87 5.82
N ASN A 122 4.31 -17.61 5.07
CA ASN A 122 4.84 -18.54 4.08
C ASN A 122 5.72 -19.64 4.68
N LYS A 123 5.95 -19.61 6.02
CA LYS A 123 6.82 -20.53 6.75
C LYS A 123 8.25 -20.57 6.19
N THR A 124 8.71 -19.46 5.68
CA THR A 124 10.10 -19.21 5.32
C THR A 124 10.84 -18.58 6.50
N GLY A 125 12.17 -18.55 6.46
CA GLY A 125 12.96 -17.78 7.42
C GLY A 125 12.76 -16.27 7.26
N THR A 126 13.35 -15.51 8.16
CA THR A 126 13.37 -14.04 8.15
C THR A 126 14.77 -13.50 7.85
N SER A 127 15.55 -14.23 7.06
CA SER A 127 16.85 -13.73 6.59
C SER A 127 16.65 -12.51 5.64
N PRO A 128 17.66 -11.65 5.51
CA PRO A 128 17.59 -10.51 4.58
C PRO A 128 17.22 -10.91 3.14
N GLU A 129 17.66 -12.07 2.70
CA GLU A 129 17.35 -12.59 1.36
C GLU A 129 15.89 -13.02 1.21
N GLU A 130 15.34 -13.67 2.23
CA GLU A 130 13.94 -14.08 2.26
C GLU A 130 13.01 -12.89 2.33
N MET A 131 13.32 -11.90 3.18
CA MET A 131 12.57 -10.63 3.27
C MET A 131 12.65 -9.85 1.95
N ARG A 132 13.83 -9.81 1.30
CA ARG A 132 13.98 -9.20 -0.02
C ARG A 132 13.10 -9.89 -1.06
N THR A 133 13.00 -11.20 -1.03
CA THR A 133 12.14 -11.99 -1.91
C THR A 133 10.66 -11.72 -1.65
N ALA A 134 10.25 -11.63 -0.38
CA ALA A 134 8.89 -11.28 0.01
C ALA A 134 8.50 -9.89 -0.50
N LEU A 135 9.34 -8.89 -0.30
CA LEU A 135 9.11 -7.52 -0.79
C LEU A 135 9.14 -7.44 -2.32
N GLY A 136 10.10 -8.07 -2.97
CA GLY A 136 10.20 -8.03 -4.44
C GLY A 136 10.19 -6.62 -4.99
N ASN A 137 9.18 -6.28 -5.83
CA ASN A 137 9.07 -4.98 -6.47
C ASN A 137 8.79 -3.81 -5.49
N VAL A 138 8.28 -4.07 -4.29
CA VAL A 138 8.04 -3.03 -3.28
C VAL A 138 9.30 -2.23 -3.00
N ILE A 139 10.47 -2.90 -2.90
CA ILE A 139 11.76 -2.25 -2.64
C ILE A 139 12.07 -1.19 -3.70
N ALA A 140 11.77 -1.47 -4.97
CA ALA A 140 12.03 -0.55 -6.08
C ALA A 140 11.10 0.68 -6.10
N LYS A 141 9.98 0.63 -5.35
CA LYS A 141 9.02 1.73 -5.24
C LYS A 141 9.33 2.67 -4.07
N ILE A 142 10.12 2.22 -3.09
CA ILE A 142 10.55 3.05 -1.96
C ILE A 142 11.54 4.11 -2.44
N LYS A 143 11.31 5.35 -2.05
CA LYS A 143 12.07 6.50 -2.54
C LYS A 143 13.28 6.80 -1.62
N PHE A 144 14.26 5.90 -1.63
CA PHE A 144 15.48 6.04 -0.83
C PHE A 144 16.21 7.38 -1.06
N SER A 145 16.02 8.01 -2.23
CA SER A 145 16.60 9.33 -2.52
C SER A 145 16.02 10.49 -1.71
N ARG A 146 14.89 10.27 -1.02
CA ARG A 146 14.29 11.25 -0.12
C ARG A 146 14.75 11.10 1.34
N MET A 147 15.44 10.00 1.65
CA MET A 147 16.00 9.76 2.97
C MET A 147 17.32 10.48 3.15
N THR A 148 17.61 10.89 4.37
CA THR A 148 18.95 11.37 4.75
C THR A 148 19.92 10.20 4.86
N ILE A 149 21.22 10.48 4.77
CA ILE A 149 22.27 9.46 4.98
C ILE A 149 22.15 8.84 6.38
N GLU A 150 21.80 9.64 7.39
CA GLU A 150 21.62 9.17 8.77
C GLU A 150 20.45 8.17 8.87
N GLU A 151 19.30 8.46 8.23
CA GLU A 151 18.16 7.55 8.18
C GLU A 151 18.53 6.24 7.48
N ILE A 152 19.25 6.30 6.35
CA ILE A 152 19.70 5.09 5.66
C ILE A 152 20.61 4.25 6.55
N MET A 153 21.56 4.87 7.22
CA MET A 153 22.49 4.16 8.10
C MET A 153 21.81 3.56 9.32
N LYS A 154 20.75 4.19 9.84
CA LYS A 154 20.01 3.70 11.01
C LYS A 154 18.93 2.67 10.67
N THR A 155 18.22 2.85 9.54
CA THR A 155 17.02 2.06 9.24
C THR A 155 17.25 1.03 8.15
N VAL A 156 17.99 1.36 7.10
CA VAL A 156 18.14 0.50 5.92
C VAL A 156 19.30 -0.47 6.06
N VAL A 157 20.49 0.04 6.38
CA VAL A 157 21.74 -0.75 6.47
C VAL A 157 21.62 -1.95 7.42
N PRO A 158 21.07 -1.80 8.65
CA PRO A 158 21.00 -2.90 9.60
C PRO A 158 20.13 -4.07 9.14
N THR A 159 19.17 -3.83 8.24
CA THR A 159 18.27 -4.88 7.75
C THR A 159 18.94 -5.84 6.76
N GLY A 160 20.01 -5.42 6.08
CA GLY A 160 20.65 -6.19 5.02
C GLY A 160 19.75 -6.47 3.81
N ILE A 161 18.56 -5.85 3.74
CA ILE A 161 17.60 -6.06 2.63
C ILE A 161 18.17 -5.52 1.32
N LEU A 162 18.82 -4.36 1.33
CA LEU A 162 19.55 -3.90 0.15
C LEU A 162 20.89 -4.63 0.02
N THR A 163 21.23 -5.03 -1.20
CA THR A 163 22.58 -5.53 -1.48
C THR A 163 23.60 -4.38 -1.41
N ASP A 164 24.86 -4.70 -1.17
CA ASP A 164 25.94 -3.70 -1.12
C ASP A 164 25.99 -2.85 -2.40
N GLU A 165 25.72 -3.46 -3.56
CA GLU A 165 25.66 -2.75 -4.84
C GLU A 165 24.48 -1.78 -4.89
N ALA A 166 23.28 -2.19 -4.43
CA ALA A 166 22.10 -1.35 -4.40
C ALA A 166 22.27 -0.19 -3.39
N LEU A 167 22.81 -0.49 -2.22
CA LEU A 167 23.12 0.50 -1.19
C LEU A 167 24.15 1.53 -1.71
N GLY A 168 25.21 1.07 -2.39
CA GLY A 168 26.20 1.95 -3.00
C GLY A 168 25.58 2.90 -4.02
N LYS A 169 24.64 2.44 -4.85
CA LYS A 169 23.91 3.29 -5.82
C LYS A 169 23.05 4.35 -5.10
N VAL A 170 22.36 3.98 -4.02
CA VAL A 170 21.55 4.90 -3.22
C VAL A 170 22.43 5.98 -2.59
N ILE A 171 23.52 5.61 -1.90
CA ILE A 171 24.44 6.56 -1.25
C ILE A 171 25.08 7.48 -2.29
N TYR A 172 25.47 6.93 -3.45
CA TYR A 172 26.05 7.73 -4.53
C TYR A 172 25.07 8.76 -5.09
N SER A 173 23.78 8.41 -5.21
CA SER A 173 22.73 9.34 -5.66
C SER A 173 22.53 10.49 -4.68
N LEU A 174 22.56 10.22 -3.39
CA LEU A 174 22.42 11.23 -2.32
C LEU A 174 23.63 12.18 -2.27
N GLY A 175 24.84 11.68 -2.48
CA GLY A 175 26.04 12.51 -2.49
C GLY A 175 26.15 13.48 -3.69
N LYS A 176 25.28 13.30 -4.71
CA LYS A 176 25.18 14.21 -5.87
C LYS A 176 24.11 15.30 -5.72
N ASP A 177 23.25 15.21 -4.73
CA ASP A 177 22.22 16.23 -4.51
C ASP A 177 22.83 17.46 -3.82
N PRO A 178 22.93 18.63 -4.51
CA PRO A 178 23.57 19.82 -3.97
C PRO A 178 22.84 20.46 -2.79
N ASN A 179 21.64 19.94 -2.42
CA ASN A 179 20.82 20.45 -1.33
C ASN A 179 21.04 19.72 0.01
N ILE A 180 21.88 18.69 0.07
CA ILE A 180 22.26 18.01 1.31
C ILE A 180 23.56 18.63 1.81
N LYS A 181 23.44 19.63 2.67
CA LYS A 181 24.52 20.16 3.50
C LYS A 181 24.24 19.86 4.96
#